data_179d01f93d6e3bfcee75f08146d3d616
#
_entry.id   179d01f93d6e3bfcee75f08146d3d616
#
_cell.length_a   1.000
_cell.length_b   1.000
_cell.length_c   1.000
_cell.angle_alpha   90.00
_cell.angle_beta   90.00
_cell.angle_gamma   90.00
#
_symmetry.space_group_name_H-M   'P 1'
#
loop_
_entity.id
_entity.type
_entity.pdbx_description
1 polymer ?
#
loop_
_entity_poly.entity_id
_entity_poly.type
_entity_poly.pdbx_seq_one_letter_code
_entity_poly.pdbx_strand_id
1 'polypeptide(L)'
;SRFFLIVVFYVLLLPAVCLAMKETDHDHENCDHGLQEMQEPDKHDAHSKHDDTDVKHEEGDCHDDHDHEQEAAIVLTDRAVEFAGLTIDVVNKKSIGRSIELPGEIGFNEDRLAHITPRYPGIVKKVAKQLGETIQKGELLAVVESNESLAAYTILSPISGKIVEKNVTPGEFVGEDATLFIIADLATVWVNCDVYAKDADLVEKGLEILITAVGTDRRVKTTLSYVAPVYNTTTRSMIARAVIPNTDGKWRPGTFITGKISVSTEKPVLVVSQNAVQILDGETVVFVPSEHKNGFEPVVVQKGVENNRHVEILSGLAEGDTYVATGAFELKAKIVTSTLGGHAGHGH
;
A
#
# COMPACT_ATOMS: atom_id res chain seq x y z
N SER A 1 -7.96 -48.99 30.72
CA SER A 1 -9.27 -48.35 30.76
C SER A 1 -9.48 -47.57 29.49
N ARG A 2 -10.43 -48.04 28.71
CA ARG A 2 -10.84 -47.54 27.38
C ARG A 2 -11.64 -46.24 27.53
N PHE A 3 -11.38 -45.24 26.70
CA PHE A 3 -12.40 -44.29 26.26
C PHE A 3 -12.22 -43.98 24.76
N PHE A 4 -13.14 -44.51 24.01
CA PHE A 4 -13.41 -44.18 22.59
C PHE A 4 -14.22 -42.89 22.58
N LEU A 5 -13.76 -41.88 21.83
CA LEU A 5 -14.56 -40.70 21.52
C LEU A 5 -14.86 -40.72 20.02
N ILE A 6 -16.12 -41.03 19.69
CA ILE A 6 -16.69 -40.99 18.34
C ILE A 6 -17.06 -39.54 18.07
N VAL A 7 -16.46 -38.91 17.07
CA VAL A 7 -16.91 -37.62 16.50
C VAL A 7 -17.72 -37.91 15.26
N VAL A 8 -19.01 -37.68 15.35
CA VAL A 8 -19.99 -37.79 14.26
C VAL A 8 -19.88 -36.55 13.39
N PHE A 9 -19.48 -36.73 12.12
CA PHE A 9 -19.58 -35.68 11.07
C PHE A 9 -21.01 -35.59 10.57
N TYR A 10 -21.66 -34.44 10.79
CA TYR A 10 -22.93 -34.08 10.16
C TYR A 10 -22.64 -33.45 8.81
N VAL A 11 -22.94 -34.18 7.74
CA VAL A 11 -22.94 -33.65 6.37
C VAL A 11 -24.33 -33.06 6.11
N LEU A 12 -24.44 -31.76 5.99
CA LEU A 12 -25.63 -31.04 5.54
C LEU A 12 -25.62 -30.98 4.01
N LEU A 13 -26.46 -31.80 3.39
CA LEU A 13 -26.86 -31.72 1.99
C LEU A 13 -27.84 -30.54 1.83
N LEU A 14 -27.49 -29.56 1.01
CA LEU A 14 -28.43 -28.57 0.47
C LEU A 14 -28.77 -28.93 -1.00
N PRO A 15 -30.05 -28.95 -1.38
CA PRO A 15 -30.46 -29.26 -2.77
C PRO A 15 -30.29 -28.05 -3.68
N ALA A 16 -29.74 -28.31 -4.88
CA ALA A 16 -29.67 -27.37 -5.99
C ALA A 16 -31.10 -27.10 -6.50
N VAL A 17 -31.55 -25.86 -6.46
CA VAL A 17 -32.71 -25.36 -7.16
C VAL A 17 -32.27 -24.84 -8.53
N CYS A 18 -32.59 -25.60 -9.54
CA CYS A 18 -32.49 -25.23 -10.94
C CYS A 18 -33.69 -24.32 -11.28
N LEU A 19 -33.45 -23.03 -11.53
CA LEU A 19 -34.45 -22.13 -12.13
C LEU A 19 -34.03 -21.87 -13.57
N ALA A 20 -34.76 -22.54 -14.48
CA ALA A 20 -34.77 -22.21 -15.90
C ALA A 20 -35.51 -20.87 -16.08
N MET A 21 -34.88 -19.88 -16.68
CA MET A 21 -35.55 -18.72 -17.23
C MET A 21 -35.44 -18.72 -18.74
N LYS A 22 -36.61 -18.71 -19.31
CA LYS A 22 -37.08 -18.75 -20.66
C LYS A 22 -36.63 -17.51 -21.43
N GLU A 23 -36.09 -17.75 -22.62
CA GLU A 23 -35.93 -16.75 -23.68
C GLU A 23 -37.30 -16.21 -24.12
N THR A 24 -37.40 -14.90 -24.23
CA THR A 24 -38.40 -14.23 -25.05
C THR A 24 -37.70 -13.20 -25.91
N ASP A 25 -37.64 -13.52 -27.21
CA ASP A 25 -37.41 -12.57 -28.29
C ASP A 25 -38.46 -11.45 -28.24
N HIS A 26 -38.02 -10.22 -28.37
CA HIS A 26 -38.79 -9.13 -28.95
C HIS A 26 -37.87 -8.20 -29.75
N ASP A 27 -37.94 -8.35 -31.06
CA ASP A 27 -37.67 -7.28 -32.03
C ASP A 27 -38.61 -6.10 -31.78
N HIS A 28 -38.11 -4.86 -31.88
CA HIS A 28 -38.71 -3.77 -32.65
C HIS A 28 -37.92 -2.46 -32.48
N GLU A 29 -37.35 -2.00 -33.59
CA GLU A 29 -37.59 -0.72 -34.27
C GLU A 29 -37.02 0.55 -33.62
N ASN A 30 -35.97 0.98 -34.24
CA ASN A 30 -35.67 2.28 -34.88
C ASN A 30 -36.61 3.44 -34.54
N CYS A 31 -36.13 4.45 -33.80
CA CYS A 31 -36.59 5.81 -33.88
C CYS A 31 -35.43 6.81 -33.74
N ASP A 32 -35.07 7.30 -34.89
CA ASP A 32 -34.28 8.50 -35.15
C ASP A 32 -35.11 9.76 -34.87
N HIS A 33 -34.62 10.70 -34.08
CA HIS A 33 -34.98 12.13 -33.97
C HIS A 33 -33.99 12.76 -33.03
N GLY A 34 -33.10 13.63 -33.43
CA GLY A 34 -33.44 14.90 -34.09
C GLY A 34 -32.77 15.96 -33.22
N LEU A 35 -31.67 16.54 -33.73
CA LEU A 35 -31.00 17.73 -33.21
C LEU A 35 -31.99 18.88 -33.11
N GLN A 36 -32.05 19.57 -31.99
CA GLN A 36 -32.55 20.96 -31.95
C GLN A 36 -31.63 21.82 -31.07
N GLU A 37 -30.86 22.65 -31.77
CA GLU A 37 -30.36 23.93 -31.27
C GLU A 37 -31.53 24.76 -30.75
N MET A 38 -31.35 25.42 -29.64
CA MET A 38 -32.16 26.59 -29.28
C MET A 38 -31.25 27.74 -28.84
N GLN A 39 -31.33 28.76 -29.65
CA GLN A 39 -30.76 30.10 -29.61
C GLN A 39 -31.21 30.91 -28.37
N GLU A 40 -30.31 31.83 -27.98
CA GLU A 40 -30.61 32.98 -27.15
C GLU A 40 -31.70 33.87 -27.75
N PRO A 41 -32.39 34.69 -26.94
CA PRO A 41 -32.92 35.96 -27.44
C PRO A 41 -32.37 37.17 -26.66
N ASP A 42 -32.13 38.18 -27.50
CA ASP A 42 -31.72 39.54 -27.27
C ASP A 42 -32.64 40.39 -26.36
N LYS A 43 -31.97 41.40 -25.82
CA LYS A 43 -32.31 42.74 -25.44
C LYS A 43 -33.75 43.27 -25.63
N HIS A 44 -34.23 43.95 -24.62
CA HIS A 44 -35.02 45.17 -24.81
C HIS A 44 -34.78 46.20 -23.68
N ASP A 45 -34.43 47.43 -24.16
CA ASP A 45 -34.42 48.70 -23.45
C ASP A 45 -35.86 49.13 -23.09
N ALA A 46 -35.99 49.90 -22.04
CA ALA A 46 -36.73 51.17 -22.03
C ALA A 46 -36.85 51.83 -20.62
N HIS A 47 -36.24 52.99 -20.56
CA HIS A 47 -36.61 54.24 -19.88
C HIS A 47 -37.80 54.29 -18.90
N SER A 48 -37.54 54.88 -17.72
CA SER A 48 -38.28 56.10 -17.32
C SER A 48 -37.57 56.86 -16.17
N LYS A 49 -37.53 58.18 -16.34
CA LYS A 49 -37.03 59.25 -15.45
C LYS A 49 -38.05 59.54 -14.37
N HIS A 50 -37.56 59.98 -13.21
CA HIS A 50 -38.06 61.06 -12.33
C HIS A 50 -37.25 61.00 -11.05
N ASP A 51 -36.69 61.93 -10.58
CA ASP A 51 -36.78 63.35 -10.24
C ASP A 51 -36.28 63.59 -8.83
N ASP A 52 -35.57 64.63 -8.67
CA ASP A 52 -34.85 65.21 -7.57
C ASP A 52 -35.56 65.25 -6.23
N THR A 53 -34.83 64.98 -5.16
CA THR A 53 -34.85 65.83 -3.95
C THR A 53 -33.54 65.72 -3.16
N ASP A 54 -32.85 66.88 -3.09
CA ASP A 54 -31.74 67.19 -2.18
C ASP A 54 -32.08 66.93 -0.72
N VAL A 55 -31.24 66.14 -0.04
CA VAL A 55 -31.04 66.26 1.41
C VAL A 55 -29.55 66.12 1.70
N LYS A 56 -28.94 67.24 2.06
CA LYS A 56 -27.63 67.29 2.71
C LYS A 56 -27.69 66.60 4.05
N HIS A 57 -26.82 65.64 4.29
CA HIS A 57 -26.38 65.28 5.63
C HIS A 57 -24.86 65.03 5.66
N GLU A 58 -24.32 65.59 6.64
CA GLU A 58 -22.95 65.78 7.11
C GLU A 58 -22.03 64.55 7.04
N GLU A 59 -20.78 64.86 6.80
CA GLU A 59 -19.60 63.99 6.85
C GLU A 59 -19.51 63.37 8.26
N GLY A 60 -19.65 62.07 8.32
CA GLY A 60 -19.26 61.21 9.42
C GLY A 60 -18.16 60.30 8.91
N ASP A 61 -16.95 60.64 9.30
CA ASP A 61 -15.73 59.88 9.09
C ASP A 61 -15.85 58.56 9.85
N CYS A 62 -16.25 57.48 9.18
CA CYS A 62 -16.16 56.13 9.70
C CYS A 62 -14.87 55.54 9.14
N HIS A 63 -13.80 55.66 9.91
CA HIS A 63 -12.65 54.80 9.79
C HIS A 63 -13.09 53.35 10.04
N ASP A 64 -13.29 52.61 8.95
CA ASP A 64 -13.28 51.14 9.03
C ASP A 64 -11.83 50.71 9.30
N ASP A 65 -11.48 50.64 10.57
CA ASP A 65 -10.35 49.90 11.02
C ASP A 65 -10.64 48.40 10.72
N HIS A 66 -10.16 47.93 9.57
CA HIS A 66 -9.99 46.52 9.39
C HIS A 66 -8.94 46.02 10.38
N ASP A 67 -9.40 45.71 11.58
CA ASP A 67 -8.66 44.88 12.50
C ASP A 67 -8.37 43.54 11.78
N HIS A 68 -7.19 43.44 11.20
CA HIS A 68 -6.57 42.15 10.97
C HIS A 68 -6.48 41.49 12.37
N GLU A 69 -7.34 40.48 12.63
CA GLU A 69 -7.18 39.60 13.76
C GLU A 69 -5.75 39.00 13.69
N GLN A 70 -4.83 39.66 14.37
CA GLN A 70 -3.55 39.11 14.66
C GLN A 70 -3.83 37.92 15.57
N GLU A 71 -3.65 36.71 15.06
CA GLU A 71 -3.69 35.49 15.87
C GLU A 71 -2.80 35.71 17.09
N ALA A 72 -3.41 35.77 18.26
CA ALA A 72 -2.75 36.21 19.48
C ALA A 72 -1.60 35.25 19.83
N ALA A 73 -0.38 35.75 19.78
CA ALA A 73 0.80 35.02 20.18
C ALA A 73 0.67 34.50 21.64
N ILE A 74 0.93 33.21 21.82
CA ILE A 74 0.89 32.61 23.16
C ILE A 74 2.16 32.98 23.93
N VAL A 75 2.02 33.75 24.98
CA VAL A 75 3.12 34.09 25.85
C VAL A 75 3.14 33.12 27.05
N LEU A 76 4.30 32.48 27.27
CA LEU A 76 4.56 31.58 28.38
C LEU A 76 5.43 32.26 29.47
N THR A 77 5.24 31.81 30.70
CA THR A 77 6.22 32.14 31.76
C THR A 77 7.50 31.32 31.59
N ASP A 78 8.67 31.84 32.08
CA ASP A 78 9.94 31.10 31.99
C ASP A 78 9.82 29.67 32.59
N ARG A 79 9.08 29.52 33.68
CA ARG A 79 8.82 28.21 34.32
C ARG A 79 7.97 27.29 33.49
N ALA A 80 7.02 27.84 32.70
CA ALA A 80 6.15 27.04 31.82
C ALA A 80 6.93 26.55 30.59
N VAL A 81 7.86 27.34 30.05
CA VAL A 81 8.76 26.94 28.95
C VAL A 81 9.66 25.78 29.40
N GLU A 82 10.24 25.86 30.60
CA GLU A 82 11.09 24.82 31.17
C GLU A 82 10.29 23.52 31.41
N PHE A 83 9.09 23.63 31.98
CA PHE A 83 8.22 22.49 32.28
C PHE A 83 7.70 21.79 31.02
N ALA A 84 7.39 22.55 29.96
CA ALA A 84 6.95 22.03 28.68
C ALA A 84 8.07 21.37 27.85
N GLY A 85 9.34 21.53 28.28
CA GLY A 85 10.50 20.95 27.57
C GLY A 85 10.62 21.45 26.14
N LEU A 86 10.29 22.75 25.91
CA LEU A 86 10.34 23.34 24.58
C LEU A 86 11.80 23.39 24.08
N THR A 87 12.00 22.86 22.89
CA THR A 87 13.27 23.04 22.15
C THR A 87 12.97 23.71 20.81
N ILE A 88 13.85 24.65 20.47
CA ILE A 88 13.81 25.37 19.19
C ILE A 88 14.87 24.76 18.28
N ASP A 89 14.52 24.52 17.02
CA ASP A 89 15.42 24.08 15.95
C ASP A 89 15.23 24.99 14.74
N VAL A 90 16.06 24.82 13.72
CA VAL A 90 16.05 25.62 12.49
C VAL A 90 15.59 24.75 11.33
N VAL A 91 14.71 25.30 10.48
CA VAL A 91 14.27 24.66 9.26
C VAL A 91 15.45 24.51 8.30
N ASN A 92 15.79 23.29 7.97
CA ASN A 92 16.92 22.94 7.11
C ASN A 92 16.49 22.04 5.96
N LYS A 93 17.26 22.05 4.87
CA LYS A 93 17.09 21.08 3.79
C LYS A 93 17.77 19.76 4.13
N LYS A 94 17.00 18.67 4.08
CA LYS A 94 17.50 17.31 4.28
C LYS A 94 16.82 16.36 3.27
N SER A 95 17.51 15.28 2.91
CA SER A 95 16.86 14.18 2.18
C SER A 95 16.00 13.38 3.15
N ILE A 96 14.71 13.22 2.83
CA ILE A 96 13.79 12.38 3.60
C ILE A 96 13.73 11.00 2.98
N GLY A 97 14.09 9.98 3.75
CA GLY A 97 13.83 8.60 3.38
C GLY A 97 12.37 8.23 3.67
N ARG A 98 11.60 7.89 2.64
CA ARG A 98 10.29 7.26 2.77
C ARG A 98 10.48 5.76 2.87
N SER A 99 9.81 5.13 3.81
CA SER A 99 9.74 3.69 3.90
C SER A 99 8.44 3.18 3.26
N ILE A 100 8.58 2.27 2.30
CA ILE A 100 7.46 1.60 1.64
C ILE A 100 7.43 0.17 2.13
N GLU A 101 6.28 -0.28 2.62
CA GLU A 101 6.04 -1.66 3.02
C GLU A 101 5.21 -2.36 1.95
N LEU A 102 5.76 -3.44 1.41
CA LEU A 102 5.18 -4.24 0.35
C LEU A 102 4.78 -5.61 0.92
N PRO A 103 3.51 -5.99 0.90
CA PRO A 103 3.11 -7.35 1.18
C PRO A 103 3.61 -8.26 0.07
N GLY A 104 3.77 -9.55 0.37
CA GLY A 104 4.18 -10.52 -0.62
C GLY A 104 4.27 -11.93 -0.08
N GLU A 105 4.75 -12.82 -0.91
CA GLU A 105 4.94 -14.23 -0.55
C GLU A 105 6.22 -14.82 -1.13
N ILE A 106 6.66 -15.90 -0.56
CA ILE A 106 7.74 -16.72 -1.08
C ILE A 106 7.15 -17.70 -2.07
N GLY A 107 7.67 -17.66 -3.29
CA GLY A 107 7.36 -18.60 -4.36
C GLY A 107 8.54 -19.54 -4.67
N PHE A 108 8.24 -20.56 -5.43
CA PHE A 108 9.31 -21.34 -6.04
C PHE A 108 10.14 -20.48 -6.98
N ASN A 109 11.42 -20.78 -7.10
CA ASN A 109 12.24 -20.27 -8.20
C ASN A 109 11.89 -21.06 -9.47
N GLU A 110 11.06 -20.49 -10.32
CA GLU A 110 10.56 -21.17 -11.52
C GLU A 110 11.68 -21.52 -12.53
N ASP A 111 12.80 -20.78 -12.51
CA ASP A 111 13.99 -21.14 -13.31
C ASP A 111 14.65 -22.45 -12.85
N ARG A 112 14.24 -22.94 -11.66
CA ARG A 112 14.75 -24.16 -11.02
C ARG A 112 13.62 -25.13 -10.66
N LEU A 113 12.51 -25.04 -11.37
CA LEU A 113 11.35 -25.90 -11.24
C LEU A 113 11.21 -26.77 -12.51
N ALA A 114 10.88 -28.03 -12.35
CA ALA A 114 10.60 -28.93 -13.45
C ALA A 114 9.23 -29.58 -13.30
N HIS A 115 8.36 -29.36 -14.27
CA HIS A 115 7.10 -30.07 -14.44
C HIS A 115 7.37 -31.31 -15.27
N ILE A 116 7.10 -32.47 -14.71
CA ILE A 116 7.38 -33.77 -15.34
C ILE A 116 6.08 -34.31 -15.94
N THR A 117 6.05 -34.36 -17.27
CA THR A 117 4.94 -34.92 -18.04
C THR A 117 5.39 -36.20 -18.74
N PRO A 118 4.48 -37.12 -19.06
CA PRO A 118 4.80 -38.30 -19.85
C PRO A 118 5.08 -37.89 -21.31
N ARG A 119 5.99 -38.62 -21.97
CA ARG A 119 6.30 -38.35 -23.37
C ARG A 119 5.25 -38.92 -24.33
N TYR A 120 4.59 -39.99 -23.92
CA TYR A 120 3.51 -40.66 -24.65
C TYR A 120 2.43 -41.08 -23.67
N PRO A 121 1.14 -41.07 -24.06
CA PRO A 121 0.06 -41.51 -23.18
C PRO A 121 0.18 -43.00 -22.90
N GLY A 122 -0.20 -43.42 -21.69
CA GLY A 122 -0.04 -44.82 -21.31
C GLY A 122 -0.49 -45.13 -19.90
N ILE A 123 -0.22 -46.40 -19.49
CA ILE A 123 -0.50 -46.91 -18.14
C ILE A 123 0.77 -46.87 -17.31
N VAL A 124 0.68 -46.31 -16.14
CA VAL A 124 1.80 -46.26 -15.17
C VAL A 124 2.03 -47.65 -14.58
N LYS A 125 3.16 -48.27 -14.90
CA LYS A 125 3.52 -49.59 -14.36
C LYS A 125 4.18 -49.50 -12.98
N LYS A 126 4.98 -48.44 -12.77
CA LYS A 126 5.74 -48.27 -11.52
C LYS A 126 5.96 -46.80 -11.22
N VAL A 127 5.81 -46.43 -9.98
CA VAL A 127 6.23 -45.15 -9.40
C VAL A 127 7.39 -45.43 -8.47
N ALA A 128 8.56 -44.88 -8.76
CA ALA A 128 9.80 -45.17 -8.03
C ALA A 128 10.07 -44.17 -6.90
N LYS A 129 9.38 -43.02 -6.90
CA LYS A 129 9.66 -41.91 -5.97
C LYS A 129 8.38 -41.42 -5.27
N GLN A 130 8.56 -40.86 -4.07
CA GLN A 130 7.48 -40.34 -3.25
C GLN A 130 7.57 -38.83 -3.06
N LEU A 131 6.44 -38.22 -2.68
CA LEU A 131 6.38 -36.81 -2.32
C LEU A 131 7.38 -36.50 -1.18
N GLY A 132 8.14 -35.39 -1.34
CA GLY A 132 9.11 -34.95 -0.36
C GLY A 132 10.49 -35.61 -0.46
N GLU A 133 10.69 -36.61 -1.33
CA GLU A 133 12.03 -37.20 -1.56
C GLU A 133 12.95 -36.23 -2.28
N THR A 134 14.23 -36.28 -1.90
CA THR A 134 15.31 -35.59 -2.66
C THR A 134 15.81 -36.51 -3.73
N ILE A 135 15.98 -36.01 -4.94
CA ILE A 135 16.39 -36.73 -6.13
C ILE A 135 17.55 -36.06 -6.84
N GLN A 136 18.29 -36.89 -7.58
CA GLN A 136 19.40 -36.45 -8.46
C GLN A 136 18.89 -36.35 -9.90
N LYS A 137 19.52 -35.47 -10.69
CA LYS A 137 19.32 -35.42 -12.15
C LYS A 137 19.59 -36.80 -12.77
N GLY A 138 18.68 -37.29 -13.61
CA GLY A 138 18.77 -38.61 -14.27
C GLY A 138 18.23 -39.77 -13.44
N GLU A 139 17.75 -39.53 -12.22
CA GLU A 139 17.19 -40.59 -11.39
C GLU A 139 15.79 -40.99 -11.85
N LEU A 140 15.46 -42.27 -11.71
CA LEU A 140 14.18 -42.86 -12.17
C LEU A 140 13.03 -42.36 -11.29
N LEU A 141 12.00 -41.80 -11.91
CA LEU A 141 10.76 -41.33 -11.28
C LEU A 141 9.60 -42.33 -11.45
N ALA A 142 9.36 -42.74 -12.68
CA ALA A 142 8.27 -43.65 -13.02
C ALA A 142 8.59 -44.47 -14.26
N VAL A 143 7.82 -45.54 -14.47
CA VAL A 143 7.81 -46.37 -15.69
C VAL A 143 6.39 -46.36 -16.23
N VAL A 144 6.24 -46.01 -17.49
CA VAL A 144 4.94 -45.94 -18.18
C VAL A 144 4.99 -46.86 -19.41
N GLU A 145 3.94 -47.61 -19.64
CA GLU A 145 3.76 -48.41 -20.83
C GLU A 145 2.87 -47.63 -21.81
N SER A 146 3.43 -47.30 -22.98
CA SER A 146 2.69 -46.59 -24.01
C SER A 146 1.50 -47.39 -24.55
N ASN A 147 0.34 -46.74 -24.68
CA ASN A 147 -0.82 -47.35 -25.25
C ASN A 147 -0.70 -47.70 -26.75
N GLU A 148 0.10 -46.96 -27.49
CA GLU A 148 0.27 -47.17 -28.94
C GLU A 148 1.22 -48.31 -29.23
N SER A 149 2.40 -48.31 -28.57
CA SER A 149 3.46 -49.27 -28.87
C SER A 149 3.50 -50.46 -27.91
N LEU A 150 2.74 -50.40 -26.81
CA LEU A 150 2.80 -51.34 -25.67
C LEU A 150 4.22 -51.51 -25.08
N ALA A 151 5.11 -50.63 -25.44
CA ALA A 151 6.46 -50.60 -24.94
C ALA A 151 6.57 -49.77 -23.66
N ALA A 152 7.27 -50.29 -22.66
CA ALA A 152 7.56 -49.56 -21.45
C ALA A 152 8.68 -48.55 -21.66
N TYR A 153 8.53 -47.33 -21.18
CA TYR A 153 9.56 -46.31 -21.14
C TYR A 153 9.72 -45.71 -19.75
N THR A 154 10.90 -45.16 -19.48
CA THR A 154 11.26 -44.61 -18.18
C THR A 154 11.16 -43.10 -18.19
N ILE A 155 10.65 -42.56 -17.12
CA ILE A 155 10.62 -41.10 -16.84
C ILE A 155 11.72 -40.81 -15.82
N LEU A 156 12.68 -39.97 -16.22
CA LEU A 156 13.83 -39.60 -15.41
C LEU A 156 13.73 -38.13 -15.00
N SER A 157 14.32 -37.77 -13.89
CA SER A 157 14.40 -36.38 -13.44
C SER A 157 15.34 -35.54 -14.32
N PRO A 158 14.92 -34.43 -14.89
CA PRO A 158 15.80 -33.54 -15.66
C PRO A 158 16.71 -32.67 -14.76
N ILE A 159 16.37 -32.50 -13.48
CA ILE A 159 17.10 -31.69 -12.49
C ILE A 159 17.30 -32.45 -11.19
N SER A 160 18.27 -32.00 -10.39
CA SER A 160 18.35 -32.41 -8.98
C SER A 160 17.47 -31.49 -8.13
N GLY A 161 16.79 -32.01 -7.13
CA GLY A 161 15.89 -31.23 -6.30
C GLY A 161 15.04 -32.09 -5.40
N LYS A 162 13.93 -31.53 -4.93
CA LYS A 162 12.94 -32.19 -4.09
C LYS A 162 11.61 -32.33 -4.81
N ILE A 163 10.95 -33.47 -4.68
CA ILE A 163 9.60 -33.66 -5.21
C ILE A 163 8.64 -32.85 -4.34
N VAL A 164 8.04 -31.79 -4.89
CA VAL A 164 7.11 -30.91 -4.19
C VAL A 164 5.66 -31.21 -4.52
N GLU A 165 5.43 -31.94 -5.63
CA GLU A 165 4.11 -32.43 -6.01
C GLU A 165 4.24 -33.80 -6.69
N LYS A 166 3.26 -34.69 -6.43
CA LYS A 166 3.17 -36.00 -7.04
C LYS A 166 1.72 -36.34 -7.34
N ASN A 167 1.38 -36.41 -8.64
CA ASN A 167 0.01 -36.63 -9.16
C ASN A 167 -0.06 -37.90 -10.01
N VAL A 168 0.57 -38.96 -9.56
CA VAL A 168 0.64 -40.21 -10.30
C VAL A 168 0.65 -41.42 -9.36
N THR A 169 -0.13 -42.46 -9.73
CA THR A 169 -0.21 -43.74 -9.02
C THR A 169 0.01 -44.91 -9.99
N PRO A 170 0.56 -46.06 -9.51
CA PRO A 170 0.65 -47.25 -10.33
C PRO A 170 -0.74 -47.74 -10.80
N GLY A 171 -0.83 -48.14 -12.08
CA GLY A 171 -2.08 -48.57 -12.72
C GLY A 171 -2.93 -47.47 -13.33
N GLU A 172 -2.58 -46.21 -13.08
CA GLU A 172 -3.30 -45.05 -13.62
C GLU A 172 -2.95 -44.83 -15.10
N PHE A 173 -3.95 -44.40 -15.89
CA PHE A 173 -3.74 -43.90 -17.24
C PHE A 173 -3.33 -42.43 -17.18
N VAL A 174 -2.27 -42.06 -17.92
CA VAL A 174 -1.76 -40.69 -18.00
C VAL A 174 -1.71 -40.23 -19.44
N GLY A 175 -2.27 -39.05 -19.70
CA GLY A 175 -2.19 -38.35 -20.99
C GLY A 175 -0.93 -37.49 -21.12
N GLU A 176 -0.65 -36.99 -22.32
CA GLU A 176 0.54 -36.18 -22.61
C GLU A 176 0.63 -34.90 -21.76
N ASP A 177 -0.51 -34.28 -21.46
CA ASP A 177 -0.59 -33.04 -20.69
C ASP A 177 -0.61 -33.25 -19.17
N ALA A 178 -0.61 -34.51 -18.70
CA ALA A 178 -0.67 -34.81 -17.29
C ALA A 178 0.66 -34.48 -16.58
N THR A 179 0.65 -33.56 -15.61
CA THR A 179 1.80 -33.32 -14.74
C THR A 179 1.88 -34.43 -13.69
N LEU A 180 2.88 -35.30 -13.83
CA LEU A 180 3.11 -36.45 -12.93
C LEU A 180 3.82 -36.05 -11.65
N PHE A 181 4.84 -35.21 -11.79
CA PHE A 181 5.62 -34.68 -10.67
C PHE A 181 5.98 -33.23 -10.91
N ILE A 182 6.14 -32.47 -9.82
CA ILE A 182 6.84 -31.21 -9.83
C ILE A 182 8.07 -31.34 -8.94
N ILE A 183 9.22 -31.01 -9.49
CA ILE A 183 10.52 -31.09 -8.84
C ILE A 183 11.09 -29.71 -8.72
N ALA A 184 11.47 -29.30 -7.51
CA ALA A 184 12.02 -27.98 -7.22
C ALA A 184 13.43 -28.10 -6.62
N ASP A 185 14.39 -27.34 -7.18
CA ASP A 185 15.62 -27.03 -6.49
C ASP A 185 15.36 -25.85 -5.54
N LEU A 186 15.29 -26.17 -4.25
CA LEU A 186 14.97 -25.23 -3.19
C LEU A 186 16.19 -24.46 -2.63
N ALA A 187 17.36 -24.57 -3.24
CA ALA A 187 18.56 -23.84 -2.81
C ALA A 187 18.38 -22.31 -2.90
N THR A 188 17.50 -21.85 -3.79
CA THR A 188 17.04 -20.47 -3.88
C THR A 188 15.51 -20.43 -4.00
N VAL A 189 14.91 -19.36 -3.50
CA VAL A 189 13.46 -19.10 -3.65
C VAL A 189 13.25 -17.69 -4.16
N TRP A 190 12.10 -17.46 -4.79
CA TRP A 190 11.67 -16.14 -5.16
C TRP A 190 10.86 -15.52 -4.03
N VAL A 191 11.01 -14.21 -3.91
CA VAL A 191 10.16 -13.37 -3.08
C VAL A 191 9.41 -12.44 -4.01
N ASN A 192 8.12 -12.63 -4.13
CA ASN A 192 7.26 -11.80 -4.94
C ASN A 192 6.51 -10.83 -4.02
N CYS A 193 6.79 -9.52 -4.19
CA CYS A 193 6.13 -8.46 -3.46
C CYS A 193 5.12 -7.76 -4.35
N ASP A 194 3.95 -7.44 -3.81
CA ASP A 194 2.90 -6.69 -4.48
C ASP A 194 3.13 -5.18 -4.33
N VAL A 195 3.31 -4.51 -5.46
CA VAL A 195 3.48 -3.05 -5.54
C VAL A 195 2.20 -2.44 -6.08
N TYR A 196 1.52 -1.63 -5.26
CA TYR A 196 0.31 -0.93 -5.67
C TYR A 196 0.65 0.35 -6.44
N ALA A 197 -0.32 0.84 -7.23
CA ALA A 197 -0.13 1.99 -8.12
C ALA A 197 0.42 3.25 -7.43
N LYS A 198 0.04 3.50 -6.18
CA LYS A 198 0.53 4.65 -5.40
C LYS A 198 2.04 4.64 -5.13
N ASP A 199 2.68 3.47 -5.18
CA ASP A 199 4.10 3.28 -4.88
C ASP A 199 4.89 2.82 -6.13
N ALA A 200 4.22 2.64 -7.27
CA ALA A 200 4.80 2.07 -8.50
C ALA A 200 6.00 2.85 -9.04
N ASP A 201 5.88 4.18 -9.08
CA ASP A 201 6.93 5.08 -9.60
C ASP A 201 8.18 5.14 -8.70
N LEU A 202 8.08 4.58 -7.49
CA LEU A 202 9.16 4.58 -6.50
C LEU A 202 9.88 3.24 -6.40
N VAL A 203 9.35 2.19 -7.05
CA VAL A 203 9.90 0.84 -6.94
C VAL A 203 10.57 0.43 -8.23
N GLU A 204 11.91 0.35 -8.20
CA GLU A 204 12.72 0.02 -9.35
C GLU A 204 13.60 -1.21 -9.10
N LYS A 205 14.00 -1.86 -10.21
CA LYS A 205 15.00 -2.93 -10.16
C LYS A 205 16.32 -2.42 -9.57
N GLY A 206 16.93 -3.21 -8.68
CA GLY A 206 18.19 -2.87 -8.02
C GLY A 206 18.04 -2.20 -6.66
N LEU A 207 16.83 -1.78 -6.27
CA LEU A 207 16.60 -1.25 -4.93
C LEU A 207 16.82 -2.31 -3.85
N GLU A 208 17.42 -1.90 -2.76
CA GLU A 208 17.56 -2.75 -1.56
C GLU A 208 16.21 -2.94 -0.88
N ILE A 209 15.93 -4.19 -0.53
CA ILE A 209 14.73 -4.59 0.18
C ILE A 209 15.08 -5.42 1.43
N LEU A 210 14.49 -5.07 2.56
CA LEU A 210 14.53 -5.89 3.77
C LEU A 210 13.26 -6.74 3.82
N ILE A 211 13.42 -8.05 3.67
CA ILE A 211 12.34 -9.03 3.69
C ILE A 211 12.20 -9.57 5.10
N THR A 212 11.00 -9.58 5.65
CA THR A 212 10.65 -10.15 6.95
C THR A 212 9.54 -11.18 6.77
N ALA A 213 9.74 -12.41 7.23
CA ALA A 213 8.69 -13.44 7.20
C ALA A 213 7.65 -13.16 8.28
N VAL A 214 6.38 -13.18 7.89
CA VAL A 214 5.27 -12.89 8.81
C VAL A 214 5.21 -13.97 9.91
N GLY A 215 5.01 -13.54 11.15
CA GLY A 215 4.92 -14.42 12.31
C GLY A 215 6.27 -14.97 12.81
N THR A 216 7.39 -14.48 12.27
CA THR A 216 8.74 -14.86 12.73
C THR A 216 9.67 -13.64 12.75
N ASP A 217 10.80 -13.74 13.45
CA ASP A 217 11.86 -12.70 13.44
C ASP A 217 12.85 -12.87 12.27
N ARG A 218 12.54 -13.76 11.32
CA ARG A 218 13.45 -14.04 10.22
C ARG A 218 13.45 -12.89 9.23
N ARG A 219 14.65 -12.38 8.95
CA ARG A 219 14.88 -11.27 8.04
C ARG A 219 16.04 -11.57 7.10
N VAL A 220 15.95 -11.05 5.90
CA VAL A 220 17.04 -11.07 4.93
C VAL A 220 17.05 -9.76 4.13
N LYS A 221 18.24 -9.19 3.94
CA LYS A 221 18.46 -8.02 3.09
C LYS A 221 18.93 -8.50 1.73
N THR A 222 18.30 -8.03 0.67
CA THR A 222 18.61 -8.36 -0.70
C THR A 222 18.28 -7.19 -1.64
N THR A 223 18.32 -7.40 -2.94
CA THR A 223 17.94 -6.40 -3.95
C THR A 223 16.83 -6.93 -4.84
N LEU A 224 16.00 -6.04 -5.35
CA LEU A 224 14.99 -6.36 -6.35
C LEU A 224 15.69 -6.77 -7.66
N SER A 225 15.45 -7.98 -8.12
CA SER A 225 16.01 -8.52 -9.37
C SER A 225 15.13 -8.23 -10.58
N TYR A 226 13.82 -8.02 -10.35
CA TYR A 226 12.84 -7.78 -11.40
C TYR A 226 11.68 -6.96 -10.84
N VAL A 227 11.15 -6.06 -11.67
CA VAL A 227 9.88 -5.35 -11.45
C VAL A 227 9.04 -5.51 -12.70
N ALA A 228 7.80 -5.97 -12.55
CA ALA A 228 6.91 -6.21 -13.69
C ALA A 228 6.53 -4.90 -14.36
N PRO A 229 6.56 -4.81 -15.70
CA PRO A 229 6.14 -3.60 -16.43
C PRO A 229 4.60 -3.49 -16.55
N VAL A 230 3.87 -4.48 -16.06
CA VAL A 230 2.41 -4.57 -16.18
C VAL A 230 1.77 -4.90 -14.85
N TYR A 231 0.55 -4.41 -14.64
CA TYR A 231 -0.25 -4.75 -13.48
C TYR A 231 -0.99 -6.06 -13.69
N ASN A 232 -1.05 -6.87 -12.66
CA ASN A 232 -1.98 -7.99 -12.58
C ASN A 232 -3.41 -7.43 -12.47
N THR A 233 -4.29 -7.86 -13.36
CA THR A 233 -5.67 -7.33 -13.44
C THR A 233 -6.53 -7.76 -12.25
N THR A 234 -6.20 -8.87 -11.60
CA THR A 234 -6.94 -9.40 -10.45
C THR A 234 -6.53 -8.68 -9.15
N THR A 235 -5.23 -8.57 -8.88
CA THR A 235 -4.70 -7.95 -7.65
C THR A 235 -4.53 -6.44 -7.77
N ARG A 236 -4.50 -5.91 -9.00
CA ARG A 236 -4.21 -4.51 -9.34
C ARG A 236 -2.87 -4.03 -8.78
N SER A 237 -1.93 -4.96 -8.66
CA SER A 237 -0.56 -4.74 -8.22
C SER A 237 0.44 -5.13 -9.31
N MET A 238 1.62 -4.54 -9.30
CA MET A 238 2.79 -5.03 -10.03
C MET A 238 3.58 -5.99 -9.12
N ILE A 239 4.28 -6.94 -9.72
CA ILE A 239 5.18 -7.82 -8.98
C ILE A 239 6.59 -7.23 -8.97
N ALA A 240 7.12 -6.99 -7.77
CA ALA A 240 8.54 -6.77 -7.55
C ALA A 240 9.15 -8.04 -6.97
N ARG A 241 10.15 -8.61 -7.68
CA ARG A 241 10.74 -9.88 -7.33
C ARG A 241 12.17 -9.73 -6.84
N ALA A 242 12.48 -10.44 -5.77
CA ALA A 242 13.83 -10.68 -5.30
C ALA A 242 14.14 -12.18 -5.28
N VAL A 243 15.41 -12.55 -5.40
CA VAL A 243 15.89 -13.92 -5.24
C VAL A 243 16.68 -13.99 -3.94
N ILE A 244 16.35 -14.95 -3.09
CA ILE A 244 17.08 -15.16 -1.84
C ILE A 244 17.63 -16.58 -1.73
N PRO A 245 18.84 -16.74 -1.13
CA PRO A 245 19.38 -18.06 -0.83
C PRO A 245 18.56 -18.74 0.26
N ASN A 246 18.36 -20.05 0.15
CA ASN A 246 17.57 -20.86 1.06
C ASN A 246 18.31 -22.17 1.40
N THR A 247 19.60 -22.08 1.69
CA THR A 247 20.45 -23.25 1.99
C THR A 247 20.04 -23.96 3.29
N ASP A 248 19.42 -23.26 4.20
CA ASP A 248 18.89 -23.84 5.46
C ASP A 248 17.46 -24.39 5.32
N GLY A 249 16.83 -24.25 4.14
CA GLY A 249 15.46 -24.73 3.85
C GLY A 249 14.35 -24.07 4.65
N LYS A 250 14.64 -22.93 5.28
CA LYS A 250 13.68 -22.28 6.17
C LYS A 250 12.77 -21.27 5.47
N TRP A 251 13.14 -20.78 4.31
CA TRP A 251 12.28 -19.96 3.46
C TRP A 251 11.41 -20.88 2.61
N ARG A 252 10.18 -21.13 3.09
CA ARG A 252 9.28 -22.10 2.45
C ARG A 252 8.34 -21.38 1.47
N PRO A 253 8.23 -21.84 0.21
CA PRO A 253 7.19 -21.38 -0.70
C PRO A 253 5.80 -21.43 -0.05
N GLY A 254 4.97 -20.42 -0.29
CA GLY A 254 3.67 -20.21 0.36
C GLY A 254 3.73 -19.43 1.68
N THR A 255 4.93 -18.99 2.13
CA THR A 255 5.06 -18.16 3.33
C THR A 255 4.84 -16.69 2.98
N PHE A 256 3.94 -16.01 3.71
CA PHE A 256 3.76 -14.56 3.59
C PHE A 256 4.93 -13.79 4.18
N ILE A 257 5.25 -12.68 3.52
CA ILE A 257 6.34 -11.79 3.91
C ILE A 257 5.89 -10.32 3.87
N THR A 258 6.67 -9.47 4.53
CA THR A 258 6.66 -8.02 4.32
C THR A 258 8.03 -7.60 3.81
N GLY A 259 8.05 -6.98 2.65
CA GLY A 259 9.23 -6.32 2.09
C GLY A 259 9.26 -4.85 2.46
N LYS A 260 10.37 -4.34 3.00
CA LYS A 260 10.57 -2.94 3.34
C LYS A 260 11.64 -2.32 2.49
N ILE A 261 11.26 -1.33 1.69
CA ILE A 261 12.14 -0.54 0.83
C ILE A 261 12.27 0.85 1.43
N SER A 262 13.49 1.38 1.48
CA SER A 262 13.74 2.76 1.86
C SER A 262 14.10 3.56 0.60
N VAL A 263 13.25 4.49 0.22
CA VAL A 263 13.46 5.39 -0.92
C VAL A 263 13.75 6.78 -0.36
N SER A 264 14.86 7.37 -0.76
CA SER A 264 15.20 8.75 -0.39
C SER A 264 14.67 9.72 -1.44
N THR A 265 14.25 10.92 -1.02
CA THR A 265 13.99 12.00 -1.97
C THR A 265 15.29 12.32 -2.72
N GLU A 266 15.20 12.42 -4.07
CA GLU A 266 16.37 12.75 -4.90
C GLU A 266 17.00 14.09 -4.55
N LYS A 267 16.17 15.06 -4.16
CA LYS A 267 16.60 16.41 -3.76
C LYS A 267 16.34 16.65 -2.29
N PRO A 268 17.24 17.39 -1.61
CA PRO A 268 16.98 17.85 -0.25
C PRO A 268 15.73 18.76 -0.24
N VAL A 269 14.82 18.48 0.68
CA VAL A 269 13.57 19.22 0.92
C VAL A 269 13.60 19.91 2.26
N LEU A 270 12.81 20.98 2.44
CA LEU A 270 12.68 21.64 3.73
C LEU A 270 12.02 20.69 4.73
N VAL A 271 12.62 20.56 5.90
CA VAL A 271 12.14 19.62 6.90
C VAL A 271 12.02 20.23 8.28
N VAL A 272 11.00 19.79 9.00
CA VAL A 272 10.85 20.01 10.45
C VAL A 272 10.78 18.67 11.18
N SER A 273 10.97 18.68 12.50
CA SER A 273 10.75 17.50 13.35
C SER A 273 9.28 17.06 13.26
N GLN A 274 9.02 15.75 13.24
CA GLN A 274 7.65 15.24 13.24
C GLN A 274 6.87 15.67 14.51
N ASN A 275 7.55 15.79 15.65
CA ASN A 275 6.93 16.24 16.89
C ASN A 275 6.52 17.72 16.87
N ALA A 276 7.06 18.52 15.94
CA ALA A 276 6.73 19.94 15.80
C ALA A 276 5.37 20.16 15.13
N VAL A 277 4.93 19.21 14.29
CA VAL A 277 3.71 19.34 13.48
C VAL A 277 2.49 19.01 14.35
N GLN A 278 1.57 19.96 14.44
CA GLN A 278 0.32 19.83 15.17
C GLN A 278 -0.88 20.08 14.25
N ILE A 279 -2.07 19.68 14.70
CA ILE A 279 -3.34 20.04 14.04
C ILE A 279 -4.09 20.96 14.99
N LEU A 280 -4.37 22.17 14.57
CA LEU A 280 -5.13 23.16 15.30
C LEU A 280 -6.32 23.62 14.42
N ASP A 281 -7.54 23.55 14.95
CA ASP A 281 -8.78 23.92 14.26
C ASP A 281 -8.95 23.30 12.84
N GLY A 282 -8.38 22.10 12.64
CA GLY A 282 -8.44 21.37 11.38
C GLY A 282 -7.26 21.65 10.44
N GLU A 283 -6.42 22.62 10.74
CA GLU A 283 -5.24 23.00 9.96
C GLU A 283 -3.96 22.38 10.52
N THR A 284 -3.00 22.13 9.64
CA THR A 284 -1.67 21.66 10.03
C THR A 284 -0.81 22.87 10.34
N VAL A 285 -0.30 22.94 11.57
CA VAL A 285 0.49 24.07 12.04
C VAL A 285 1.84 23.65 12.63
N VAL A 286 2.79 24.57 12.56
CA VAL A 286 4.08 24.53 13.28
C VAL A 286 4.20 25.80 14.09
N PHE A 287 4.61 25.68 15.35
CA PHE A 287 4.81 26.86 16.21
C PHE A 287 6.17 27.48 15.95
N VAL A 288 6.19 28.80 15.76
CA VAL A 288 7.40 29.61 15.63
C VAL A 288 7.53 30.58 16.82
N PRO A 289 8.75 30.94 17.24
CA PRO A 289 8.92 32.03 18.23
C PRO A 289 8.40 33.34 17.67
N SER A 290 7.61 34.06 18.45
CA SER A 290 7.17 35.44 18.12
C SER A 290 8.18 36.50 18.64
N GLU A 291 7.95 37.77 18.33
CA GLU A 291 8.76 38.90 18.79
C GLU A 291 8.73 39.08 20.34
N HIS A 292 7.73 38.54 21.00
CA HIS A 292 7.62 38.60 22.46
C HIS A 292 8.48 37.54 23.13
N LYS A 293 9.12 37.91 24.25
CA LYS A 293 9.87 36.94 25.04
C LYS A 293 8.98 35.79 25.49
N ASN A 294 9.39 34.56 25.15
CA ASN A 294 8.62 33.32 25.37
C ASN A 294 7.26 33.32 24.70
N GLY A 295 7.12 34.09 23.62
CA GLY A 295 5.94 34.09 22.76
C GLY A 295 6.09 33.09 21.63
N PHE A 296 5.00 32.43 21.28
CA PHE A 296 4.93 31.46 20.18
C PHE A 296 3.62 31.67 19.41
N GLU A 297 3.70 31.56 18.09
CA GLU A 297 2.55 31.69 17.20
C GLU A 297 2.44 30.45 16.29
N PRO A 298 1.24 29.97 15.99
CA PRO A 298 1.03 28.91 15.05
C PRO A 298 1.17 29.43 13.63
N VAL A 299 1.95 28.76 12.79
CA VAL A 299 2.05 29.05 11.36
C VAL A 299 1.45 27.87 10.61
N VAL A 300 0.45 28.15 9.77
CA VAL A 300 -0.17 27.13 8.91
C VAL A 300 0.84 26.67 7.87
N VAL A 301 1.02 25.35 7.77
CA VAL A 301 1.98 24.76 6.83
C VAL A 301 1.32 23.68 5.97
N GLN A 302 1.81 23.55 4.74
CA GLN A 302 1.47 22.41 3.89
C GLN A 302 2.59 21.37 4.04
N LYS A 303 2.20 20.16 4.45
CA LYS A 303 3.14 19.05 4.59
C LYS A 303 3.23 18.22 3.30
N GLY A 304 4.43 17.73 3.00
CA GLY A 304 4.72 16.79 1.94
C GLY A 304 4.99 15.38 2.47
N VAL A 305 6.12 14.80 2.03
CA VAL A 305 6.56 13.47 2.48
C VAL A 305 6.96 13.48 3.95
N GLU A 306 6.61 12.42 4.66
CA GLU A 306 6.96 12.28 6.08
C GLU A 306 7.60 10.92 6.40
N ASN A 307 8.42 10.89 7.45
CA ASN A 307 8.92 9.67 8.05
C ASN A 307 8.86 9.78 9.58
N ASN A 308 9.35 8.77 10.31
CA ASN A 308 9.28 8.71 11.77
C ASN A 308 10.07 9.83 12.50
N ARG A 309 10.80 10.71 11.79
CA ARG A 309 11.64 11.76 12.38
C ARG A 309 11.36 13.15 11.82
N HIS A 310 11.05 13.25 10.54
CA HIS A 310 10.95 14.51 9.82
C HIS A 310 9.70 14.55 8.94
N VAL A 311 9.18 15.75 8.76
CA VAL A 311 8.10 16.08 7.84
C VAL A 311 8.61 17.11 6.86
N GLU A 312 8.39 16.90 5.57
CA GLU A 312 8.61 17.88 4.52
C GLU A 312 7.62 19.02 4.63
N ILE A 313 8.10 20.24 4.50
CA ILE A 313 7.27 21.44 4.42
C ILE A 313 7.30 21.98 2.98
N LEU A 314 6.12 22.00 2.35
CA LEU A 314 5.93 22.49 0.99
C LEU A 314 5.71 24.00 0.97
N SER A 315 5.04 24.55 1.99
CA SER A 315 4.79 25.98 2.16
C SER A 315 4.52 26.34 3.63
N GLY A 316 4.67 27.61 3.98
CA GLY A 316 4.44 28.14 5.32
C GLY A 316 5.71 28.48 6.08
N LEU A 317 6.84 27.82 5.82
CA LEU A 317 8.15 28.09 6.41
C LEU A 317 9.23 28.15 5.34
N ALA A 318 10.28 28.93 5.61
CA ALA A 318 11.45 29.08 4.76
C ALA A 318 12.69 28.42 5.39
N GLU A 319 13.72 28.20 4.55
CA GLU A 319 15.02 27.73 5.05
C GLU A 319 15.64 28.76 5.98
N GLY A 320 16.01 28.35 7.17
CA GLY A 320 16.60 29.25 8.20
C GLY A 320 15.60 29.74 9.25
N ASP A 321 14.29 29.55 9.04
CA ASP A 321 13.28 29.88 10.04
C ASP A 321 13.47 29.02 11.31
N THR A 322 13.21 29.61 12.46
CA THR A 322 13.22 28.88 13.73
C THR A 322 11.85 28.37 14.08
N TYR A 323 11.77 27.17 14.62
CA TYR A 323 10.52 26.52 14.98
C TYR A 323 10.64 25.71 16.28
N VAL A 324 9.52 25.43 16.94
CA VAL A 324 9.45 24.59 18.13
C VAL A 324 9.52 23.12 17.74
N ALA A 325 10.66 22.49 17.97
CA ALA A 325 10.92 21.10 17.57
C ALA A 325 10.31 20.06 18.53
N THR A 326 10.26 20.38 19.83
CA THR A 326 9.62 19.56 20.87
C THR A 326 8.77 20.42 21.79
N GLY A 327 7.74 19.84 22.43
CA GLY A 327 6.81 20.56 23.29
C GLY A 327 5.69 21.32 22.53
N ALA A 328 5.58 21.16 21.21
CA ALA A 328 4.52 21.79 20.40
C ALA A 328 3.11 21.37 20.85
N PHE A 329 2.96 20.17 21.37
CA PHE A 329 1.68 19.69 21.91
C PHE A 329 1.22 20.51 23.13
N GLU A 330 2.14 20.92 23.99
CA GLU A 330 1.86 21.73 25.18
C GLU A 330 1.36 23.12 24.78
N LEU A 331 1.94 23.71 23.73
CA LEU A 331 1.48 24.98 23.16
C LEU A 331 0.05 24.84 22.61
N LYS A 332 -0.20 23.81 21.84
CA LYS A 332 -1.56 23.50 21.34
C LYS A 332 -2.54 23.35 22.48
N ALA A 333 -2.22 22.56 23.51
CA ALA A 333 -3.09 22.33 24.65
C ALA A 333 -3.46 23.65 25.36
N LYS A 334 -2.51 24.58 25.45
CA LYS A 334 -2.76 25.89 26.05
C LYS A 334 -3.70 26.75 25.22
N ILE A 335 -3.58 26.76 23.89
CA ILE A 335 -4.54 27.47 23.01
C ILE A 335 -5.94 26.93 23.25
N VAL A 336 -6.13 25.62 23.10
CA VAL A 336 -7.43 24.98 23.23
C VAL A 336 -8.06 25.23 24.60
N THR A 337 -7.26 25.22 25.68
CA THR A 337 -7.79 25.49 27.02
C THR A 337 -8.12 26.97 27.24
N SER A 338 -7.39 27.92 26.63
CA SER A 338 -7.67 29.36 26.73
C SER A 338 -8.94 29.75 25.98
N THR A 339 -9.20 29.14 24.81
CA THR A 339 -10.42 29.38 24.03
C THR A 339 -11.66 28.82 24.72
N LEU A 340 -11.56 27.63 25.34
CA LEU A 340 -12.67 27.04 26.12
C LEU A 340 -12.99 27.82 27.40
N GLY A 341 -12.00 28.44 28.04
CA GLY A 341 -12.19 29.26 29.25
C GLY A 341 -12.85 30.60 28.99
N GLY A 342 -12.75 31.14 27.77
CA GLY A 342 -13.35 32.43 27.40
C GLY A 342 -14.90 32.41 27.26
N HIS A 343 -15.49 31.25 27.04
CA HIS A 343 -16.98 31.13 26.89
C HIS A 343 -17.72 30.80 28.17
N ALA A 344 -17.03 30.53 29.29
CA ALA A 344 -17.67 30.19 30.56
C ALA A 344 -18.08 31.40 31.45
N GLY A 345 -17.87 32.64 30.99
CA GLY A 345 -17.95 33.87 31.81
C GLY A 345 -19.17 34.74 31.64
N HIS A 346 -20.16 34.43 30.80
CA HIS A 346 -21.40 35.26 30.65
C HIS A 346 -22.66 34.46 30.94
N GLY A 347 -22.87 34.16 32.22
CA GLY A 347 -24.15 33.65 32.74
C GLY A 347 -24.49 34.40 34.01
N HIS A 348 -25.12 35.58 33.87
CA HIS A 348 -25.92 36.22 34.93
C HIS A 348 -27.24 36.70 34.36
#